data_0896f07b5aa515e4c96a74c52b7099e3
#
_entry.id   0896f07b5aa515e4c96a74c52b7099e3
#
_cell.length_a   1.000
_cell.length_b   1.000
_cell.length_c   1.000
_cell.angle_alpha   90.00
_cell.angle_beta   90.00
_cell.angle_gamma   90.00
#
_symmetry.space_group_name_H-M   'P 1'
#
loop_
_entity.id
_entity.type
_entity.pdbx_description
1 polymer ?
#
loop_
_entity_poly.entity_id
_entity_poly.type
_entity_poly.pdbx_seq_one_letter_code
_entity_poly.pdbx_strand_id
1 'polypeptide(L)'
;MAGKKKILIVEDHSDIRRLMAFFLERTGYDVIEAVTGLAAIERANAAHPDLIIMDLGLPDITGDEATARLKLDPSTKHIPVIVITAYYGNAPLVESALAAGACEVLSKPVALRTLEDTLRRLLTTPDEESLNQNFRVTCD
;
A
#
# COMPACT_ATOMS: atom_id res chain seq x y z
N MET A 1 -5.19 15.45 19.16
CA MET A 1 -5.19 14.00 18.91
C MET A 1 -5.24 13.70 17.43
N ALA A 2 -4.37 12.85 16.98
CA ALA A 2 -4.34 12.49 15.56
C ALA A 2 -5.56 11.63 15.21
N GLY A 3 -6.13 11.85 14.03
CA GLY A 3 -7.19 11.00 13.54
C GLY A 3 -6.65 9.65 13.13
N LYS A 4 -7.56 8.78 12.71
CA LYS A 4 -7.16 7.47 12.22
C LYS A 4 -6.36 7.61 10.94
N LYS A 5 -5.38 6.72 10.76
CA LYS A 5 -4.66 6.67 9.50
C LYS A 5 -5.56 6.07 8.43
N LYS A 6 -5.43 6.59 7.22
CA LYS A 6 -6.29 6.24 6.10
C LYS A 6 -5.53 5.34 5.14
N ILE A 7 -6.09 4.17 4.86
CA ILE A 7 -5.46 3.17 3.99
C ILE A 7 -6.31 3.00 2.74
N LEU A 8 -5.68 3.09 1.58
CA LEU A 8 -6.35 2.78 0.32
C LEU A 8 -5.98 1.35 -0.07
N ILE A 9 -6.99 0.50 -0.24
CA ILE A 9 -6.79 -0.88 -0.67
C ILE A 9 -7.21 -1.00 -2.12
N VAL A 10 -6.29 -1.45 -2.99
CA VAL A 10 -6.55 -1.61 -4.41
C VAL A 10 -6.47 -3.10 -4.74
N GLU A 11 -7.61 -3.70 -4.97
CA GLU A 11 -7.73 -5.14 -5.21
C GLU A 11 -9.02 -5.38 -5.98
N ASP A 12 -8.95 -6.10 -7.11
CA ASP A 12 -10.13 -6.32 -7.93
C ASP A 12 -11.00 -7.47 -7.44
N HIS A 13 -10.44 -8.41 -6.65
CA HIS A 13 -11.23 -9.49 -6.05
C HIS A 13 -11.97 -8.98 -4.83
N SER A 14 -13.30 -8.91 -4.93
CA SER A 14 -14.10 -8.29 -3.88
C SER A 14 -13.96 -9.01 -2.52
N ASP A 15 -13.88 -10.33 -2.53
CA ASP A 15 -13.79 -11.07 -1.26
C ASP A 15 -12.49 -10.75 -0.54
N ILE A 16 -11.38 -10.71 -1.25
CA ILE A 16 -10.08 -10.40 -0.65
C ILE A 16 -10.06 -8.96 -0.19
N ARG A 17 -10.53 -8.04 -1.04
CA ARG A 17 -10.55 -6.63 -0.71
C ARG A 17 -11.38 -6.35 0.54
N ARG A 18 -12.58 -6.95 0.60
CA ARG A 18 -13.48 -6.71 1.73
C ARG A 18 -12.93 -7.33 3.01
N LEU A 19 -12.28 -8.48 2.91
CA LEU A 19 -11.67 -9.09 4.09
C LEU A 19 -10.57 -8.21 4.66
N MET A 20 -9.69 -7.70 3.79
CA MET A 20 -8.63 -6.81 4.24
C MET A 20 -9.21 -5.53 4.85
N ALA A 21 -10.22 -4.96 4.18
CA ALA A 21 -10.83 -3.74 4.68
C ALA A 21 -11.43 -3.95 6.07
N PHE A 22 -12.15 -5.05 6.23
CA PHE A 22 -12.78 -5.37 7.50
C PHE A 22 -11.73 -5.51 8.61
N PHE A 23 -10.67 -6.25 8.32
CA PHE A 23 -9.60 -6.45 9.31
C PHE A 23 -8.95 -5.12 9.70
N LEU A 24 -8.62 -4.29 8.71
CA LEU A 24 -7.93 -3.04 9.00
C LEU A 24 -8.84 -2.05 9.73
N GLU A 25 -10.13 -2.03 9.40
CA GLU A 25 -11.05 -1.17 10.14
C GLU A 25 -11.14 -1.58 11.59
N ARG A 26 -11.13 -2.88 11.86
CA ARG A 26 -11.19 -3.37 13.22
C ARG A 26 -9.91 -3.10 14.00
N THR A 27 -8.80 -2.92 13.31
CA THR A 27 -7.55 -2.58 13.98
C THR A 27 -7.32 -1.08 14.11
N GLY A 28 -8.28 -0.27 13.66
CA GLY A 28 -8.27 1.17 13.92
C GLY A 28 -7.94 2.07 12.74
N TYR A 29 -7.93 1.53 11.52
CA TYR A 29 -7.68 2.34 10.33
C TYR A 29 -8.97 2.76 9.65
N ASP A 30 -8.94 3.88 8.95
CA ASP A 30 -9.99 4.22 8.01
C ASP A 30 -9.58 3.61 6.67
N VAL A 31 -10.54 3.02 5.96
CA VAL A 31 -10.24 2.30 4.73
C VAL A 31 -11.00 2.88 3.56
N ILE A 32 -10.30 3.05 2.44
CA ILE A 32 -10.87 3.41 1.16
C ILE A 32 -10.56 2.26 0.22
N GLU A 33 -11.47 1.93 -0.68
CA GLU A 33 -11.30 0.80 -1.60
C GLU A 33 -11.31 1.27 -3.04
N ALA A 34 -10.50 0.61 -3.87
CA ALA A 34 -10.50 0.81 -5.32
C ALA A 34 -10.36 -0.56 -5.98
N VAL A 35 -10.95 -0.74 -7.16
CA VAL A 35 -10.95 -2.03 -7.84
C VAL A 35 -10.04 -2.05 -9.07
N THR A 36 -9.52 -0.92 -9.50
CA THR A 36 -8.64 -0.83 -10.66
C THR A 36 -7.47 0.09 -10.35
N GLY A 37 -6.43 0.02 -11.18
CA GLY A 37 -5.28 0.89 -11.01
C GLY A 37 -5.62 2.36 -11.28
N LEU A 38 -6.45 2.61 -12.29
CA LEU A 38 -6.86 3.99 -12.57
C LEU A 38 -7.73 4.55 -11.46
N ALA A 39 -8.63 3.74 -10.91
CA ALA A 39 -9.43 4.17 -9.76
C ALA A 39 -8.55 4.45 -8.55
N ALA A 40 -7.47 3.68 -8.39
CA ALA A 40 -6.54 3.91 -7.28
C ALA A 40 -5.89 5.28 -7.37
N ILE A 41 -5.46 5.66 -8.58
CA ILE A 41 -4.84 6.96 -8.79
C ILE A 41 -5.83 8.06 -8.48
N GLU A 42 -7.06 7.92 -8.96
CA GLU A 42 -8.10 8.91 -8.73
C GLU A 42 -8.41 9.04 -7.24
N ARG A 43 -8.55 7.90 -6.54
CA ARG A 43 -8.85 7.91 -5.12
C ARG A 43 -7.71 8.48 -4.30
N ALA A 44 -6.47 8.19 -4.68
CA ALA A 44 -5.30 8.72 -3.98
C ALA A 44 -5.25 10.23 -4.10
N ASN A 45 -5.56 10.77 -5.28
CA ASN A 45 -5.58 12.21 -5.48
C ASN A 45 -6.72 12.90 -4.73
N ALA A 46 -7.86 12.22 -4.62
CA ALA A 46 -9.03 12.81 -3.96
C ALA A 46 -8.94 12.72 -2.44
N ALA A 47 -8.46 11.61 -1.92
CA ALA A 47 -8.55 11.32 -0.48
C ALA A 47 -7.22 11.44 0.27
N HIS A 48 -6.10 11.45 -0.44
CA HIS A 48 -4.76 11.56 0.15
C HIS A 48 -4.55 10.54 1.28
N PRO A 49 -4.61 9.24 0.98
CA PRO A 49 -4.41 8.23 2.02
C PRO A 49 -3.00 8.31 2.59
N ASP A 50 -2.84 7.73 3.77
CA ASP A 50 -1.53 7.68 4.42
C ASP A 50 -0.69 6.53 3.89
N LEU A 51 -1.32 5.54 3.27
CA LEU A 51 -0.63 4.39 2.71
C LEU A 51 -1.55 3.70 1.70
N ILE A 52 -0.96 3.08 0.68
CA ILE A 52 -1.70 2.36 -0.34
C ILE A 52 -1.24 0.90 -0.36
N ILE A 53 -2.20 -0.02 -0.35
CA ILE A 53 -1.96 -1.44 -0.56
C ILE A 53 -2.41 -1.74 -1.99
N MET A 54 -1.48 -2.15 -2.84
CA MET A 54 -1.71 -2.27 -4.27
C MET A 54 -1.49 -3.69 -4.75
N ASP A 55 -2.53 -4.29 -5.35
CA ASP A 55 -2.36 -5.58 -6.02
C ASP A 55 -1.59 -5.35 -7.31
N LEU A 56 -0.68 -6.26 -7.64
CA LEU A 56 0.10 -6.15 -8.87
C LEU A 56 -0.75 -6.47 -10.09
N GLY A 57 -1.61 -7.49 -10.00
CA GLY A 57 -2.40 -7.96 -11.14
C GLY A 57 -3.76 -7.32 -11.24
N LEU A 58 -3.84 -6.07 -11.63
CA LEU A 58 -5.10 -5.36 -11.79
C LEU A 58 -5.61 -5.44 -13.22
N PRO A 59 -6.92 -5.23 -13.44
CA PRO A 59 -7.51 -5.48 -14.77
C PRO A 59 -7.23 -4.41 -15.82
N ASP A 60 -6.92 -3.18 -15.43
CA ASP A 60 -6.69 -2.08 -16.37
C ASP A 60 -5.21 -1.80 -16.59
N ILE A 61 -4.55 -1.21 -15.61
CA ILE A 61 -3.10 -1.06 -15.62
C ILE A 61 -2.54 -1.90 -14.47
N THR A 62 -1.31 -2.35 -14.63
CA THR A 62 -0.69 -3.18 -13.59
C THR A 62 -0.40 -2.33 -12.35
N GLY A 63 -0.26 -3.02 -11.21
CA GLY A 63 0.00 -2.31 -9.96
C GLY A 63 1.33 -1.56 -9.96
N ASP A 64 2.33 -2.09 -10.65
CA ASP A 64 3.61 -1.39 -10.76
C ASP A 64 3.48 -0.13 -11.62
N GLU A 65 2.68 -0.17 -12.69
CA GLU A 65 2.44 1.03 -13.48
C GLU A 65 1.66 2.07 -12.68
N ALA A 66 0.64 1.64 -11.94
CA ALA A 66 -0.11 2.57 -11.10
C ALA A 66 0.80 3.20 -10.06
N THR A 67 1.69 2.39 -9.45
CA THR A 67 2.65 2.89 -8.48
C THR A 67 3.57 3.93 -9.12
N ALA A 68 4.09 3.63 -10.31
CA ALA A 68 4.98 4.57 -11.00
C ALA A 68 4.28 5.90 -11.25
N ARG A 69 3.03 5.87 -11.68
CA ARG A 69 2.29 7.11 -11.92
C ARG A 69 2.07 7.90 -10.64
N LEU A 70 1.75 7.21 -9.54
CA LEU A 70 1.59 7.87 -8.24
C LEU A 70 2.89 8.53 -7.79
N LYS A 71 4.03 7.89 -8.05
CA LYS A 71 5.33 8.42 -7.64
C LYS A 71 5.81 9.57 -8.52
N LEU A 72 5.24 9.74 -9.71
CA LEU A 72 5.55 10.87 -10.57
C LEU A 72 4.73 12.10 -10.25
N ASP A 73 3.63 11.96 -9.52
CA ASP A 73 2.73 13.07 -9.19
C ASP A 73 3.15 13.69 -7.85
N PRO A 74 3.52 14.97 -7.83
CA PRO A 74 3.93 15.62 -6.57
C PRO A 74 2.91 15.52 -5.46
N SER A 75 1.61 15.39 -5.78
CA SER A 75 0.57 15.35 -4.75
C SER A 75 0.45 13.97 -4.11
N THR A 76 1.01 12.91 -4.74
CA THR A 76 0.88 11.55 -4.23
C THR A 76 2.22 10.84 -4.04
N LYS A 77 3.32 11.42 -4.52
CA LYS A 77 4.60 10.70 -4.50
C LYS A 77 5.09 10.35 -3.10
N HIS A 78 4.65 11.08 -2.10
CA HIS A 78 5.08 10.84 -0.71
C HIS A 78 4.33 9.70 -0.05
N ILE A 79 3.27 9.19 -0.67
CA ILE A 79 2.45 8.14 -0.06
C ILE A 79 3.15 6.80 -0.24
N PRO A 80 3.45 6.07 0.86
CA PRO A 80 4.08 4.76 0.72
C PRO A 80 3.12 3.76 0.07
N VAL A 81 3.65 2.93 -0.81
CA VAL A 81 2.87 1.92 -1.52
C VAL A 81 3.46 0.55 -1.21
N ILE A 82 2.61 -0.35 -0.71
CA ILE A 82 2.96 -1.76 -0.53
C ILE A 82 2.31 -2.51 -1.69
N VAL A 83 3.11 -3.24 -2.47
CA VAL A 83 2.58 -4.06 -3.56
C VAL A 83 2.42 -5.49 -3.06
N ILE A 84 1.27 -6.09 -3.36
CA ILE A 84 0.99 -7.47 -3.01
C ILE A 84 0.86 -8.26 -4.31
N THR A 85 1.54 -9.40 -4.41
CA THR A 85 1.54 -10.17 -5.64
C THR A 85 1.47 -11.67 -5.40
N ALA A 86 0.71 -12.38 -6.25
CA ALA A 86 0.71 -13.83 -6.27
C ALA A 86 1.98 -14.37 -6.94
N TYR A 87 2.77 -13.51 -7.55
CA TYR A 87 3.93 -13.88 -8.36
C TYR A 87 5.24 -13.51 -7.68
N TYR A 88 5.30 -13.62 -6.37
CA TYR A 88 6.48 -13.22 -5.61
C TYR A 88 7.73 -13.99 -6.04
N GLY A 89 7.56 -15.24 -6.50
CA GLY A 89 8.69 -16.01 -7.01
C GLY A 89 9.23 -15.50 -8.33
N ASN A 90 8.55 -14.57 -9.00
CA ASN A 90 9.00 -13.99 -10.25
C ASN A 90 9.82 -12.74 -9.93
N ALA A 91 11.14 -12.92 -9.84
CA ALA A 91 12.03 -11.84 -9.46
C ALA A 91 11.90 -10.59 -10.35
N PRO A 92 11.79 -10.71 -11.69
CA PRO A 92 11.61 -9.51 -12.51
C PRO A 92 10.36 -8.70 -12.16
N LEU A 93 9.25 -9.35 -11.80
CA LEU A 93 8.04 -8.63 -11.42
C LEU A 93 8.21 -7.91 -10.08
N VAL A 94 8.86 -8.57 -9.14
CA VAL A 94 9.14 -7.96 -7.84
C VAL A 94 10.06 -6.76 -8.02
N GLU A 95 11.10 -6.90 -8.83
CA GLU A 95 12.02 -5.81 -9.09
C GLU A 95 11.34 -4.65 -9.79
N SER A 96 10.42 -4.95 -10.72
CA SER A 96 9.68 -3.91 -11.41
C SER A 96 8.84 -3.08 -10.43
N ALA A 97 8.20 -3.75 -9.47
CA ALA A 97 7.40 -3.05 -8.47
C ALA A 97 8.28 -2.16 -7.59
N LEU A 98 9.42 -2.66 -7.17
CA LEU A 98 10.35 -1.87 -6.35
C LEU A 98 10.91 -0.70 -7.13
N ALA A 99 11.27 -0.93 -8.40
CA ALA A 99 11.80 0.13 -9.26
C ALA A 99 10.74 1.20 -9.53
N ALA A 100 9.46 0.82 -9.54
CA ALA A 100 8.37 1.77 -9.72
C ALA A 100 8.17 2.65 -8.48
N GLY A 101 8.76 2.27 -7.35
CA GLY A 101 8.69 3.06 -6.13
C GLY A 101 7.94 2.41 -4.99
N ALA A 102 7.59 1.12 -5.10
CA ALA A 102 6.95 0.43 -4.00
C ALA A 102 7.91 0.34 -2.81
N CYS A 103 7.37 0.54 -1.63
CA CYS A 103 8.11 0.48 -0.38
C CYS A 103 8.46 -0.96 -0.03
N GLU A 104 7.51 -1.86 -0.25
CA GLU A 104 7.68 -3.28 -0.02
C GLU A 104 6.82 -4.06 -0.99
N VAL A 105 7.21 -5.31 -1.20
CA VAL A 105 6.43 -6.25 -1.99
C VAL A 105 6.17 -7.46 -1.12
N LEU A 106 4.90 -7.82 -0.95
CA LEU A 106 4.48 -8.95 -0.14
C LEU A 106 3.85 -10.01 -1.02
N SER A 107 4.02 -11.27 -0.64
CA SER A 107 3.45 -12.39 -1.40
C SER A 107 2.02 -12.69 -0.97
N LYS A 108 1.19 -13.12 -1.92
CA LYS A 108 -0.14 -13.63 -1.63
C LYS A 108 -0.07 -15.13 -1.34
N PRO A 109 -0.90 -15.62 -0.44
CA PRO A 109 -1.80 -14.89 0.42
C PRO A 109 -1.01 -14.21 1.54
N VAL A 110 -1.32 -12.94 1.81
CA VAL A 110 -0.61 -12.21 2.85
C VAL A 110 -1.29 -12.48 4.19
N ALA A 111 -0.50 -12.85 5.19
CA ALA A 111 -1.02 -13.03 6.53
C ALA A 111 -1.42 -11.65 7.08
N LEU A 112 -2.61 -11.57 7.66
CA LEU A 112 -3.10 -10.29 8.16
C LEU A 112 -2.19 -9.70 9.23
N ARG A 113 -1.57 -10.55 10.05
CA ARG A 113 -0.62 -10.08 11.05
C ARG A 113 0.61 -9.45 10.38
N THR A 114 1.11 -10.05 9.31
CA THR A 114 2.24 -9.50 8.57
C THR A 114 1.88 -8.15 7.99
N LEU A 115 0.67 -8.05 7.44
CA LEU A 115 0.20 -6.79 6.87
C LEU A 115 0.12 -5.71 7.95
N GLU A 116 -0.47 -6.05 9.10
CA GLU A 116 -0.59 -5.09 10.18
C GLU A 116 0.77 -4.63 10.69
N ASP A 117 1.72 -5.57 10.84
CA ASP A 117 3.07 -5.21 11.29
C ASP A 117 3.74 -4.27 10.32
N THR A 118 3.57 -4.53 9.01
CA THR A 118 4.14 -3.68 7.98
C THR A 118 3.54 -2.28 8.02
N LEU A 119 2.21 -2.19 8.16
CA LEU A 119 1.54 -0.91 8.25
C LEU A 119 2.01 -0.12 9.47
N ARG A 120 2.10 -0.79 10.60
CA ARG A 120 2.54 -0.14 11.83
C ARG A 120 3.95 0.42 11.68
N ARG A 121 4.84 -0.35 11.07
CA ARG A 121 6.22 0.07 10.86
C ARG A 121 6.30 1.29 9.92
N LEU A 122 5.53 1.28 8.84
CA LEU A 122 5.59 2.35 7.84
C LEU A 122 4.83 3.60 8.27
N LEU A 123 3.89 3.47 9.20
CA LEU A 123 3.06 4.59 9.64
C LEU A 123 3.44 5.09 11.03
N THR A 124 4.62 4.68 11.53
CA THR A 124 5.13 5.14 12.81
C THR A 124 5.32 6.66 12.79
N THR A 125 4.90 7.32 13.88
CA THR A 125 5.07 8.76 14.00
C THR A 125 6.55 9.11 14.18
N PRO A 126 6.96 10.36 13.89
CA PRO A 126 8.35 10.75 14.12
C PRO A 126 8.83 10.50 15.54
N ASP A 127 7.97 10.68 16.54
CA ASP A 127 8.36 10.41 17.94
C ASP A 127 8.64 8.93 18.16
N GLU A 128 7.80 8.07 17.60
CA GLU A 128 8.03 6.63 17.69
C GLU A 128 9.25 6.22 16.89
N GLU A 129 9.49 6.86 15.75
CA GLU A 129 10.65 6.56 14.93
C GLU A 129 11.95 6.85 15.66
N SER A 130 11.98 7.87 16.49
CA SER A 130 13.20 8.21 17.22
C SER A 130 13.60 7.11 18.18
N LEU A 131 12.66 6.30 18.63
CA LEU A 131 12.94 5.16 19.50
C LEU A 131 13.42 3.94 18.71
N ASN A 132 13.12 3.89 17.40
CA ASN A 132 13.43 2.75 16.56
C ASN A 132 14.23 3.17 15.33
N GLN A 133 15.05 4.17 15.47
CA GLN A 133 15.74 4.78 14.34
C GLN A 133 16.60 3.81 13.55
N ASN A 134 17.11 2.76 14.20
CA ASN A 134 17.97 1.80 13.52
C ASN A 134 17.21 0.89 12.56
N PHE A 135 15.89 0.91 12.63
CA PHE A 135 15.05 0.05 11.79
C PHE A 135 14.21 0.83 10.82
N ARG A 136 14.50 2.10 10.71
CA ARG A 136 13.71 2.94 9.84
C ARG A 136 13.89 2.55 8.39
N VAL A 137 12.75 2.35 7.71
CA VAL A 137 12.72 2.06 6.29
C VAL A 137 12.22 3.31 5.59
N THR A 138 12.96 3.77 4.59
CA THR A 138 12.55 4.93 3.83
C THR A 138 11.88 4.49 2.54
N CYS A 139 10.79 5.16 2.21
CA CYS A 139 10.01 4.85 1.01
C CYS A 139 10.01 6.04 0.07
N ASP A 140 11.15 6.59 -0.15
CA ASP A 140 11.31 7.77 -1.01
C ASP A 140 11.22 7.46 -2.49
#